data_ef511521b4df88d287eafe3f10b39e14
#
_entry.id   ef511521b4df88d287eafe3f10b39e14
#
_cell.length_a   1.000
_cell.length_b   1.000
_cell.length_c   1.000
_cell.angle_alpha   90.00
_cell.angle_beta   90.00
_cell.angle_gamma   90.00
#
_symmetry.space_group_name_H-M   'P 1'
#
loop_
_entity.id
_entity.type
_entity.pdbx_description
1 polymer ?
#
loop_
_entity_poly.entity_id
_entity_poly.type
_entity_poly.pdbx_seq_one_letter_code
_entity_poly.pdbx_strand_id
1 'polypeptide(L)' 'MKVTLKQLEVFHAVVLSGSISDARKLVGLAQPTISQQLAKMEEILGTQLL' A
#
# COMPACT_ATOMS: atom_id res chain seq x y z
N MET A 1 -8.13 -7.88 -12.88
CA MET A 1 -7.57 -6.91 -11.94
C MET A 1 -6.05 -7.00 -12.01
N LYS A 2 -5.37 -5.85 -12.08
CA LYS A 2 -3.92 -5.83 -12.29
C LYS A 2 -3.13 -5.45 -11.04
N VAL A 3 -3.63 -5.83 -9.90
CA VAL A 3 -2.95 -5.59 -8.63
C VAL A 3 -1.85 -6.64 -8.45
N THR A 4 -0.64 -6.18 -8.15
CA THR A 4 0.48 -7.10 -7.95
C THR A 4 0.50 -7.61 -6.52
N LEU A 5 1.22 -8.72 -6.30
CA LEU A 5 1.42 -9.25 -4.95
C LEU A 5 2.09 -8.20 -4.06
N LYS A 6 3.04 -7.45 -4.59
CA LYS A 6 3.73 -6.39 -3.84
C LYS A 6 2.76 -5.33 -3.36
N GLN A 7 1.83 -4.91 -4.23
CA GLN A 7 0.82 -3.94 -3.86
C GLN A 7 -0.10 -4.47 -2.76
N LEU A 8 -0.48 -5.73 -2.83
CA LEU A 8 -1.30 -6.36 -1.79
C LEU A 8 -0.56 -6.44 -0.46
N GLU A 9 0.74 -6.76 -0.49
CA GLU A 9 1.56 -6.78 0.71
C GLU A 9 1.61 -5.41 1.38
N VAL A 10 1.82 -4.35 0.58
CA VAL A 10 1.88 -2.98 1.08
C VAL A 10 0.54 -2.58 1.69
N PHE A 11 -0.55 -2.85 0.99
CA PHE A 11 -1.89 -2.52 1.49
C PHE A 11 -2.18 -3.25 2.80
N HIS A 12 -1.87 -4.54 2.85
CA HIS A 12 -2.07 -5.36 4.05
C HIS A 12 -1.27 -4.79 5.23
N ALA A 13 -0.03 -4.40 4.98
CA ALA A 13 0.82 -3.83 6.03
C ALA A 13 0.25 -2.52 6.58
N VAL A 14 -0.30 -1.67 5.70
CA VAL A 14 -0.91 -0.41 6.13
C VAL A 14 -2.14 -0.67 6.98
N VAL A 15 -3.00 -1.58 6.55
CA VAL A 15 -4.21 -1.93 7.30
C VAL A 15 -3.84 -2.53 8.67
N LEU A 16 -2.87 -3.42 8.67
CA LEU A 16 -2.46 -4.12 9.88
C LEU A 16 -1.82 -3.17 10.90
N SER A 17 -0.98 -2.26 10.43
CA SER A 17 -0.25 -1.34 11.30
C SER A 17 -1.04 -0.08 11.65
N GLY A 18 -2.04 0.25 10.86
CA GLY A 18 -2.89 1.42 11.08
C GLY A 18 -2.39 2.70 10.45
N SER A 19 -1.20 2.71 9.85
CA SER A 19 -0.67 3.90 9.20
C SER A 19 0.41 3.55 8.18
N ILE A 20 0.62 4.44 7.21
CA ILE A 20 1.70 4.30 6.23
C ILE A 20 3.06 4.36 6.93
N SER A 21 3.18 5.25 7.91
CA SER A 21 4.43 5.43 8.65
C SER A 21 4.87 4.13 9.35
N ASP A 22 3.93 3.42 9.95
CA ASP A 22 4.23 2.15 10.61
C ASP A 22 4.41 1.02 9.60
N ALA A 23 3.67 1.05 8.50
CA ALA A 23 3.73 0.02 7.48
C ALA A 23 5.13 -0.11 6.88
N ARG A 24 5.87 0.98 6.74
CA ARG A 24 7.21 0.92 6.18
C ARG A 24 8.17 0.08 7.02
N LYS A 25 7.91 -0.06 8.30
CA LYS A 25 8.70 -0.92 9.17
C LYS A 25 8.44 -2.39 8.88
N LEU A 26 7.22 -2.71 8.47
CA LEU A 26 6.83 -4.08 8.15
C LEU A 26 7.32 -4.53 6.78
N VAL A 27 7.25 -3.63 5.79
CA VAL A 27 7.58 -4.00 4.41
C VAL A 27 9.00 -3.60 4.00
N GLY A 28 9.69 -2.78 4.79
CA GLY A 28 11.06 -2.36 4.49
C GLY A 28 11.16 -1.39 3.32
N LEU A 29 10.10 -0.67 3.00
CA LEU A 29 10.07 0.32 1.93
C LEU A 29 9.99 1.72 2.49
N ALA A 30 10.49 2.70 1.72
CA ALA A 30 10.34 4.11 2.08
C ALA A 30 8.89 4.55 1.97
N GLN A 31 8.49 5.53 2.77
CA GLN A 31 7.11 6.02 2.78
C GLN A 31 6.63 6.49 1.40
N PRO A 32 7.44 7.24 0.60
CA PRO A 32 6.99 7.62 -0.74
C PRO A 32 6.68 6.43 -1.63
N THR A 33 7.45 5.35 -1.52
CA THR A 33 7.22 4.13 -2.29
C THR A 33 5.91 3.49 -1.90
N ILE A 34 5.62 3.41 -0.60
CA ILE A 34 4.36 2.87 -0.10
C ILE A 34 3.17 3.68 -0.62
N SER A 35 3.26 5.01 -0.54
CA SER A 35 2.21 5.90 -1.02
C SER A 35 1.95 5.71 -2.50
N GLN A 36 3.00 5.56 -3.31
CA GLN A 36 2.87 5.32 -4.74
C GLN A 36 2.17 4.00 -5.03
N GLN A 37 2.50 2.95 -4.30
CA GLN A 37 1.86 1.65 -4.49
C GLN A 37 0.37 1.70 -4.15
N LEU A 38 0.01 2.39 -3.07
CA LEU A 38 -1.39 2.55 -2.70
C LEU A 38 -2.15 3.38 -3.74
N ALA A 39 -1.54 4.45 -4.25
CA ALA A 39 -2.17 5.26 -5.29
C ALA A 39 -2.43 4.44 -6.55
N LYS A 40 -1.50 3.58 -6.94
CA LYS A 40 -1.68 2.69 -8.08
C LYS A 40 -2.81 1.69 -7.86
N MET A 41 -2.93 1.15 -6.66
CA MET A 41 -4.04 0.26 -6.32
C MET A 41 -5.38 0.97 -6.41
N GLU A 42 -5.47 2.18 -5.87
CA GLU A 42 -6.70 2.98 -5.95
C GLU A 42 -7.09 3.22 -7.40
N GLU A 43 -6.12 3.52 -8.25
CA GLU A 43 -6.34 3.74 -9.67
C GLU A 43 -6.87 2.49 -10.36
N ILE A 44 -6.27 1.33 -10.07
CA ILE A 44 -6.68 0.05 -10.65
C ILE A 44 -8.08 -0.34 -10.19
N LEU A 45 -8.38 -0.16 -8.91
CA LEU A 45 -9.66 -0.56 -8.34
C LEU A 45 -10.75 0.48 -8.55
N GLY A 46 -10.38 1.70 -8.94
CA GLY A 46 -11.34 2.77 -9.18
C GLY A 46 -11.98 3.31 -7.91
N THR A 47 -11.36 3.11 -6.76
CA THR A 47 -11.88 3.59 -5.48
C THR A 47 -10.75 3.93 -4.54
N GLN A 48 -11.03 4.83 -3.61
CA GLN A 48 -10.07 5.21 -2.58
C GLN A 48 -10.03 4.13 -1.49
N LEU A 49 -8.84 3.66 -1.16
CA LEU A 49 -8.66 2.58 -0.19
C LEU A 49 -8.43 3.08 1.22
N LEU A 50 -7.87 4.26 1.37
CA LEU A 50 -7.55 4.83 2.69
C LEU A 50 -8.04 6.23 2.86
#